data_4a5d7f28b320d3cf940fe13ff1a792e6
#
_entry.id   4a5d7f28b320d3cf940fe13ff1a792e6
#
_cell.length_a   1.000
_cell.length_b   1.000
_cell.length_c   1.000
_cell.angle_alpha   90.00
_cell.angle_beta   90.00
_cell.angle_gamma   90.00
#
_symmetry.space_group_name_H-M   'P 1'
#
loop_
_entity.id
_entity.type
_entity.pdbx_description
1 polymer ?
#
loop_
_entity_poly.entity_id
_entity_poly.type
_entity_poly.pdbx_seq_one_letter_code
_entity_poly.pdbx_strand_id
1 'polypeptide(L)'
;MARQWGPSLRAAEKAGCVVSASRAGQPAAGSWSCSGVIVSRGPDLVLCHGGILTPFLRAGSAALTAAGAAFLRGDSCGDDLRLHVQWGPAAASPAGGAERGRAGLCTPQCSAPEPGPPARPRGRPLQPPRPAELLLLLSCPAFRAHFARLFGGEAAEQWRFASAAPDDQVSEEEEEDQLRALGWFALLRVRRGQEQEQEPAERGPAVAVAPLGAVPKGAPLLACGSPFGAFCPDIFLNTLSRGVLSNAAGPLLLTDARCLPGTEGGGVFAARPAGALVALVAAPLCWKAREWVGLTLLCAAAPLLRAARAALGRPGPGAPGLAALLPPEVGAPWGLPLRAPGPPWAAAAVLVECGAVWGSGVAVAPRLVVTCRHVAPREAARVLVRATPPKSAMIWGHVVFATQETSPYDIAVVSLEEDLQGIPLPLPTEHFHEGEAVSVVGFGVFGQACGPSVTSGILSAVVRVDDTPVMLQTTCAVHGGSSGGPLFSTCTGDLLGIVASNTRDNNTGATYPHLNFSVPVTVLQPALQRYRQTGDLGGLRELDGAVEPVKVVWRLQRPLTKAPRSKL
;
A
#
# COMPACT_ATOMS: atom_id res chain seq x y z
N MET A 1 18.38 9.34 4.30
CA MET A 1 17.13 8.60 4.55
C MET A 1 16.68 8.60 6.02
N ALA A 2 17.54 8.30 7.02
CA ALA A 2 17.11 8.24 8.42
C ALA A 2 16.47 9.53 8.98
N ARG A 3 16.90 10.72 8.55
CA ARG A 3 16.36 12.00 9.04
C ARG A 3 14.91 12.27 8.62
N GLN A 4 14.46 11.74 7.47
CA GLN A 4 13.12 11.97 6.94
C GLN A 4 12.04 11.20 7.71
N TRP A 5 12.35 9.99 8.19
CA TRP A 5 11.40 9.09 8.83
C TRP A 5 11.36 9.20 10.35
N GLY A 6 12.34 9.84 10.98
CA GLY A 6 12.47 9.89 12.44
C GLY A 6 11.20 10.29 13.20
N PRO A 7 10.50 11.37 12.83
CA PRO A 7 9.24 11.74 13.47
C PRO A 7 8.12 10.72 13.25
N SER A 8 7.99 10.18 12.02
CA SER A 8 6.95 9.20 11.68
C SER A 8 7.17 7.87 12.37
N LEU A 9 8.43 7.42 12.50
CA LEU A 9 8.80 6.24 13.27
C LEU A 9 8.41 6.40 14.74
N ARG A 10 8.78 7.54 15.36
CA ARG A 10 8.41 7.81 16.75
C ARG A 10 6.90 7.89 16.98
N ALA A 11 6.16 8.51 16.05
CA ALA A 11 4.71 8.59 16.13
C ALA A 11 4.09 7.19 16.04
N ALA A 12 4.53 6.37 15.07
CA ALA A 12 4.06 5.01 14.87
C ALA A 12 4.34 4.11 16.09
N GLU A 13 5.57 4.13 16.61
CA GLU A 13 5.97 3.33 17.78
C GLU A 13 5.22 3.73 19.06
N LYS A 14 4.97 5.03 19.26
CA LYS A 14 4.23 5.53 20.42
C LYS A 14 2.73 5.25 20.36
N ALA A 15 2.16 5.19 19.15
CA ALA A 15 0.73 5.06 18.93
C ALA A 15 0.29 3.62 18.67
N GLY A 16 1.15 2.76 18.15
CA GLY A 16 0.81 1.40 17.81
C GLY A 16 0.52 0.52 19.03
N CYS A 17 -0.47 -0.34 18.90
CA CYS A 17 -0.87 -1.31 19.92
C CYS A 17 -1.51 -2.55 19.29
N VAL A 18 -1.67 -3.61 20.10
CA VAL A 18 -2.47 -4.79 19.81
C VAL A 18 -3.78 -4.72 20.61
N VAL A 19 -4.86 -5.06 19.98
CA VAL A 19 -6.18 -5.19 20.60
C VAL A 19 -6.62 -6.64 20.51
N SER A 20 -7.07 -7.23 21.60
CA SER A 20 -7.64 -8.57 21.64
C SER A 20 -9.03 -8.56 22.24
N ALA A 21 -9.90 -9.41 21.68
CA ALA A 21 -11.27 -9.64 22.13
C ALA A 21 -11.43 -11.12 22.49
N SER A 22 -12.03 -11.42 23.62
CA SER A 22 -12.29 -12.78 24.09
C SER A 22 -13.62 -12.85 24.81
N ARG A 23 -14.15 -14.06 24.99
CA ARG A 23 -15.34 -14.30 25.84
C ARG A 23 -14.95 -14.41 27.30
N ALA A 24 -15.81 -13.94 28.19
CA ALA A 24 -15.63 -14.11 29.63
C ALA A 24 -15.42 -15.60 29.99
N GLY A 25 -14.37 -15.87 30.77
CA GLY A 25 -14.03 -17.24 31.22
C GLY A 25 -13.23 -18.06 30.21
N GLN A 26 -12.97 -17.55 28.99
CA GLN A 26 -12.08 -18.21 28.05
C GLN A 26 -10.63 -17.69 28.18
N PRO A 27 -9.62 -18.56 28.03
CA PRO A 27 -8.21 -18.11 28.02
C PRO A 27 -7.97 -17.18 26.82
N ALA A 28 -7.00 -16.29 26.97
CA ALA A 28 -6.60 -15.36 25.90
C ALA A 28 -6.05 -16.10 24.63
N ALA A 29 -5.60 -17.33 24.76
CA ALA A 29 -5.28 -18.21 23.64
C ALA A 29 -6.58 -18.64 22.95
N GLY A 30 -6.84 -18.16 21.73
CA GLY A 30 -8.10 -18.32 21.01
C GLY A 30 -8.92 -17.03 20.92
N SER A 31 -8.33 -15.91 21.31
CA SER A 31 -8.94 -14.58 21.17
C SER A 31 -8.80 -14.06 19.74
N TRP A 32 -9.83 -13.32 19.30
CA TRP A 32 -9.73 -12.49 18.11
C TRP A 32 -8.83 -11.30 18.40
N SER A 33 -7.93 -10.97 17.48
CA SER A 33 -7.02 -9.85 17.69
C SER A 33 -6.72 -9.09 16.39
N CYS A 34 -6.41 -7.81 16.55
CA CYS A 34 -5.98 -6.95 15.46
C CYS A 34 -5.02 -5.88 15.99
N SER A 35 -4.48 -5.10 15.09
CA SER A 35 -3.71 -3.90 15.42
C SER A 35 -4.62 -2.73 15.79
N GLY A 36 -4.06 -1.74 16.47
CA GLY A 36 -4.75 -0.51 16.83
C GLY A 36 -3.82 0.68 16.90
N VAL A 37 -4.43 1.87 17.03
CA VAL A 37 -3.75 3.15 17.17
C VAL A 37 -4.27 3.88 18.38
N ILE A 38 -3.38 4.22 19.31
CA ILE A 38 -3.70 5.10 20.44
C ILE A 38 -3.82 6.52 19.88
N VAL A 39 -5.03 7.06 19.90
CA VAL A 39 -5.31 8.39 19.32
C VAL A 39 -5.32 9.51 20.39
N SER A 40 -5.52 9.16 21.64
CA SER A 40 -5.50 10.11 22.77
C SER A 40 -4.89 9.48 24.01
N ARG A 41 -4.31 10.31 24.87
CA ARG A 41 -3.79 9.96 26.19
C ARG A 41 -4.54 10.74 27.27
N GLY A 42 -4.80 10.07 28.38
CA GLY A 42 -5.42 10.61 29.58
C GLY A 42 -6.88 11.10 29.48
N PRO A 43 -7.86 10.25 29.11
CA PRO A 43 -7.86 8.79 28.99
C PRO A 43 -7.24 8.28 27.69
N ASP A 44 -6.72 7.06 27.74
CA ASP A 44 -6.18 6.41 26.55
C ASP A 44 -7.34 5.92 25.66
N LEU A 45 -7.48 6.54 24.49
CA LEU A 45 -8.45 6.16 23.47
C LEU A 45 -7.72 5.45 22.32
N VAL A 46 -8.28 4.33 21.89
CA VAL A 46 -7.70 3.47 20.84
C VAL A 46 -8.69 3.27 19.71
N LEU A 47 -8.24 3.44 18.48
CA LEU A 47 -8.93 3.01 17.28
C LEU A 47 -8.35 1.68 16.82
N CYS A 48 -9.21 0.70 16.50
CA CYS A 48 -8.82 -0.58 15.92
C CYS A 48 -9.85 -1.04 14.89
N HIS A 49 -9.57 -2.16 14.20
CA HIS A 49 -10.52 -2.72 13.24
C HIS A 49 -11.75 -3.32 13.92
N GLY A 50 -12.93 -3.09 13.34
CA GLY A 50 -14.20 -3.55 13.91
C GLY A 50 -14.46 -5.05 13.75
N GLY A 51 -13.77 -5.72 12.84
CA GLY A 51 -13.97 -7.14 12.52
C GLY A 51 -13.78 -8.07 13.71
N ILE A 52 -12.89 -7.74 14.67
CA ILE A 52 -12.68 -8.55 15.88
C ILE A 52 -13.92 -8.58 16.80
N LEU A 53 -14.87 -7.68 16.58
CA LEU A 53 -16.10 -7.58 17.39
C LEU A 53 -17.29 -8.32 16.75
N THR A 54 -17.20 -8.72 15.49
CA THR A 54 -18.28 -9.40 14.76
C THR A 54 -18.85 -10.60 15.52
N PRO A 55 -18.02 -11.49 16.13
CA PRO A 55 -18.52 -12.65 16.88
C PRO A 55 -19.25 -12.30 18.18
N PHE A 56 -19.16 -11.05 18.64
CA PHE A 56 -19.76 -10.56 19.90
C PHE A 56 -21.00 -9.70 19.68
N LEU A 57 -21.36 -9.39 18.43
CA LEU A 57 -22.55 -8.60 18.14
C LEU A 57 -23.82 -9.37 18.48
N ARG A 58 -24.75 -8.79 19.27
CA ARG A 58 -26.01 -9.41 19.68
C ARG A 58 -26.91 -9.77 18.49
N ALA A 59 -26.88 -8.96 17.44
CA ALA A 59 -27.64 -9.18 16.20
C ALA A 59 -26.78 -9.79 15.06
N GLY A 60 -25.60 -10.33 15.40
CA GLY A 60 -24.66 -10.85 14.41
C GLY A 60 -24.10 -9.77 13.46
N SER A 61 -23.39 -10.20 12.43
CA SER A 61 -22.78 -9.30 11.43
C SER A 61 -23.81 -8.49 10.62
N ALA A 62 -25.05 -8.96 10.54
CA ALA A 62 -26.15 -8.24 9.90
C ALA A 62 -26.37 -6.83 10.49
N ALA A 63 -26.03 -6.61 11.77
CA ALA A 63 -26.05 -5.28 12.39
C ALA A 63 -25.16 -4.27 11.67
N LEU A 64 -24.08 -4.71 11.02
CA LEU A 64 -23.13 -3.87 10.29
C LEU A 64 -23.66 -3.43 8.91
N THR A 65 -24.68 -4.11 8.41
CA THR A 65 -25.30 -3.81 7.11
C THR A 65 -26.63 -3.05 7.23
N ALA A 66 -27.13 -2.86 8.46
CA ALA A 66 -28.38 -2.14 8.71
C ALA A 66 -28.35 -0.76 8.05
N ALA A 67 -29.42 -0.45 7.30
CA ALA A 67 -29.52 0.80 6.55
C ALA A 67 -29.40 2.02 7.48
N GLY A 68 -28.48 2.95 7.18
CA GLY A 68 -28.29 4.18 7.94
C GLY A 68 -27.47 4.08 9.22
N ALA A 69 -26.98 2.90 9.60
CA ALA A 69 -26.12 2.74 10.78
C ALA A 69 -24.75 3.38 10.53
N ALA A 70 -24.55 4.59 11.07
CA ALA A 70 -23.25 5.27 11.05
C ALA A 70 -22.36 4.85 12.22
N PHE A 71 -22.96 4.37 13.30
CA PHE A 71 -22.27 3.83 14.47
C PHE A 71 -23.20 2.92 15.29
N LEU A 72 -22.57 2.02 16.05
CA LEU A 72 -23.22 1.21 17.09
C LEU A 72 -22.55 1.55 18.43
N ARG A 73 -23.32 1.48 19.53
CA ARG A 73 -22.80 1.70 20.88
C ARG A 73 -22.26 0.40 21.48
N GLY A 74 -21.53 0.49 22.58
CA GLY A 74 -20.96 -0.67 23.26
C GLY A 74 -21.97 -1.72 23.70
N ASP A 75 -23.22 -1.33 23.98
CA ASP A 75 -24.35 -2.20 24.34
C ASP A 75 -24.84 -3.10 23.18
N SER A 76 -24.40 -2.82 21.95
CA SER A 76 -24.68 -3.70 20.81
C SER A 76 -23.90 -5.02 20.84
N CYS A 77 -22.90 -5.14 21.71
CA CYS A 77 -22.15 -6.37 21.95
C CYS A 77 -22.67 -7.13 23.18
N GLY A 78 -22.37 -8.43 23.24
CA GLY A 78 -22.71 -9.28 24.39
C GLY A 78 -21.94 -8.87 25.66
N ASP A 79 -22.54 -9.16 26.83
CA ASP A 79 -21.94 -8.85 28.14
C ASP A 79 -20.73 -9.74 28.46
N ASP A 80 -20.53 -10.79 27.69
CA ASP A 80 -19.40 -11.71 27.74
C ASP A 80 -18.14 -11.19 27.05
N LEU A 81 -18.22 -10.09 26.31
CA LEU A 81 -17.08 -9.46 25.64
C LEU A 81 -16.05 -8.97 26.66
N ARG A 82 -14.79 -9.37 26.45
CA ARG A 82 -13.62 -8.88 27.18
C ARG A 82 -12.61 -8.32 26.19
N LEU A 83 -12.24 -7.05 26.37
CA LEU A 83 -11.29 -6.34 25.51
C LEU A 83 -10.01 -6.04 26.28
N HIS A 84 -8.88 -6.28 25.65
CA HIS A 84 -7.57 -5.93 26.18
C HIS A 84 -6.75 -5.22 25.13
N VAL A 85 -5.94 -4.27 25.59
CA VAL A 85 -5.02 -3.50 24.74
C VAL A 85 -3.62 -3.63 25.30
N GLN A 86 -2.65 -3.91 24.43
CA GLN A 86 -1.24 -4.05 24.78
C GLN A 86 -0.38 -3.18 23.87
N TRP A 87 0.61 -2.49 24.43
CA TRP A 87 1.57 -1.66 23.69
C TRP A 87 2.95 -1.75 24.29
N GLY A 88 3.95 -1.29 23.56
CA GLY A 88 5.34 -1.30 23.98
C GLY A 88 5.65 -0.24 25.06
N PRO A 89 6.79 -0.33 25.72
CA PRO A 89 7.28 0.68 26.66
C PRO A 89 7.47 2.00 25.91
N ALA A 90 7.17 3.11 26.56
CA ALA A 90 7.47 4.42 26.03
C ALA A 90 8.98 4.53 25.73
N ALA A 91 9.34 4.98 24.51
CA ALA A 91 10.73 5.24 24.19
C ALA A 91 11.28 6.24 25.22
N ALA A 92 12.32 5.87 25.97
CA ALA A 92 12.98 6.81 26.86
C ALA A 92 13.51 7.96 26.00
N SER A 93 13.17 9.19 26.37
CA SER A 93 13.85 10.36 25.82
C SER A 93 15.36 10.15 25.94
N PRO A 94 16.19 10.43 24.93
CA PRO A 94 17.61 10.40 25.11
C PRO A 94 17.94 11.40 26.22
N ALA A 95 18.33 10.86 27.36
CA ALA A 95 18.87 11.66 28.45
C ALA A 95 20.01 12.48 27.90
N GLY A 96 20.01 13.77 28.17
CA GLY A 96 20.94 14.73 27.63
C GLY A 96 22.41 14.32 27.81
N GLY A 97 23.19 14.61 26.80
CA GLY A 97 24.63 14.85 26.86
C GLY A 97 25.48 13.87 27.67
N ALA A 98 25.80 12.70 27.10
CA ALA A 98 27.03 12.02 27.49
C ALA A 98 28.13 12.48 26.54
N GLU A 99 29.14 13.13 27.10
CA GLU A 99 30.35 13.60 26.47
C GLU A 99 31.00 12.54 25.59
N ARG A 100 31.37 12.94 24.38
CA ARG A 100 32.23 12.14 23.50
C ARG A 100 33.62 11.98 24.13
N GLY A 101 33.81 10.87 24.85
CA GLY A 101 35.16 10.43 25.22
C GLY A 101 35.96 10.12 23.96
N ARG A 102 37.12 10.74 23.82
CA ARG A 102 38.13 10.50 22.78
C ARG A 102 38.47 9.00 22.73
N ALA A 103 38.34 8.42 21.56
CA ALA A 103 38.87 7.09 21.28
C ALA A 103 40.42 7.11 21.38
N GLY A 104 40.95 6.53 22.42
CA GLY A 104 42.37 6.20 22.52
C GLY A 104 42.64 4.92 21.74
N LEU A 105 43.67 4.94 20.91
CA LEU A 105 44.23 3.74 20.28
C LEU A 105 44.71 2.79 21.35
N CYS A 106 44.14 1.57 21.44
CA CYS A 106 44.71 0.46 22.19
C CYS A 106 45.27 -0.58 21.22
N THR A 107 46.54 -0.87 21.39
CA THR A 107 47.28 -1.96 20.77
C THR A 107 46.82 -3.33 21.28
N PRO A 108 46.90 -4.41 20.48
CA PRO A 108 46.38 -5.72 20.86
C PRO A 108 47.42 -6.56 21.58
N GLN A 109 47.20 -6.83 22.87
CA GLN A 109 47.76 -7.98 23.54
C GLN A 109 47.00 -8.22 24.84
N CYS A 110 46.16 -9.24 24.84
CA CYS A 110 45.93 -10.13 25.97
C CYS A 110 44.90 -11.21 25.60
N SER A 111 45.24 -12.44 25.82
CA SER A 111 44.44 -13.66 25.72
C SER A 111 43.11 -13.51 26.46
N ALA A 112 41.98 -13.60 25.73
CA ALA A 112 40.67 -13.58 26.30
C ALA A 112 40.21 -14.99 26.71
N PRO A 113 39.48 -15.16 27.83
CA PRO A 113 38.74 -16.37 28.12
C PRO A 113 37.60 -16.55 27.11
N GLU A 114 37.27 -17.81 26.81
CA GLU A 114 36.20 -18.14 25.87
C GLU A 114 34.90 -17.39 26.20
N PRO A 115 34.23 -16.77 25.19
CA PRO A 115 32.97 -16.10 25.43
C PRO A 115 31.90 -17.14 25.74
N GLY A 116 31.34 -17.09 26.93
CA GLY A 116 30.07 -17.76 27.22
C GLY A 116 29.00 -17.38 26.22
N PRO A 117 27.94 -18.18 26.04
CA PRO A 117 26.90 -17.92 25.04
C PRO A 117 26.39 -16.50 25.20
N PRO A 118 26.23 -15.73 24.09
CA PRO A 118 25.84 -14.34 24.17
C PRO A 118 24.52 -14.24 24.92
N ALA A 119 24.49 -13.47 25.99
CA ALA A 119 23.27 -13.14 26.69
C ALA A 119 22.34 -12.49 25.65
N ARG A 120 21.21 -13.13 25.38
CA ARG A 120 20.16 -12.56 24.50
C ARG A 120 19.92 -11.13 24.96
N PRO A 121 19.92 -10.14 24.06
CA PRO A 121 19.54 -8.79 24.44
C PRO A 121 18.14 -8.89 25.04
N ARG A 122 18.00 -8.61 26.33
CA ARG A 122 16.72 -8.53 27.01
C ARG A 122 15.98 -7.37 26.37
N GLY A 123 15.09 -7.68 25.42
CA GLY A 123 14.11 -6.72 24.91
C GLY A 123 13.41 -6.11 26.13
N ARG A 124 13.16 -4.80 26.11
CA ARG A 124 12.37 -4.17 27.18
C ARG A 124 11.05 -4.94 27.30
N PRO A 125 10.66 -5.38 28.52
CA PRO A 125 9.45 -6.16 28.68
C PRO A 125 8.24 -5.35 28.19
N LEU A 126 7.35 -5.99 27.44
CA LEU A 126 6.07 -5.42 27.05
C LEU A 126 5.26 -5.07 28.29
N GLN A 127 4.44 -4.06 28.18
CA GLN A 127 3.46 -3.78 29.23
C GLN A 127 2.39 -4.87 29.26
N PRO A 128 1.89 -5.26 30.45
CA PRO A 128 0.82 -6.24 30.53
C PRO A 128 -0.42 -5.74 29.80
N PRO A 129 -1.22 -6.64 29.19
CA PRO A 129 -2.47 -6.29 28.57
C PRO A 129 -3.39 -5.55 29.55
N ARG A 130 -3.98 -4.44 29.12
CA ARG A 130 -4.88 -3.63 29.94
C ARG A 130 -6.32 -3.82 29.49
N PRO A 131 -7.27 -3.93 30.43
CA PRO A 131 -8.67 -4.02 30.09
C PRO A 131 -9.15 -2.73 29.42
N ALA A 132 -10.03 -2.89 28.45
CA ALA A 132 -10.65 -1.79 27.72
C ALA A 132 -12.16 -1.99 27.61
N GLU A 133 -12.86 -0.91 27.31
CA GLU A 133 -14.30 -0.93 27.03
C GLU A 133 -14.59 -0.37 25.64
N LEU A 134 -15.57 -0.94 24.97
CA LEU A 134 -16.06 -0.44 23.69
C LEU A 134 -16.93 0.80 23.93
N LEU A 135 -16.50 1.94 23.37
CA LEU A 135 -17.30 3.16 23.37
C LEU A 135 -18.25 3.18 22.17
N LEU A 136 -17.68 2.97 20.99
CA LEU A 136 -18.39 3.05 19.71
C LEU A 136 -17.79 2.06 18.72
N LEU A 137 -18.66 1.43 17.93
CA LEU A 137 -18.30 0.80 16.67
C LEU A 137 -18.72 1.75 15.53
N LEU A 138 -17.77 2.27 14.80
CA LEU A 138 -17.92 3.37 13.84
C LEU A 138 -17.89 2.85 12.41
N SER A 139 -18.85 3.24 11.60
CA SER A 139 -18.84 3.06 10.16
C SER A 139 -18.24 4.27 9.47
N CYS A 140 -17.52 4.05 8.36
CA CYS A 140 -17.20 5.09 7.39
C CYS A 140 -18.06 4.94 6.13
N PRO A 141 -19.28 5.55 6.07
CA PRO A 141 -20.21 5.33 4.96
C PRO A 141 -19.62 5.70 3.60
N ALA A 142 -18.82 6.77 3.53
CA ALA A 142 -18.17 7.17 2.30
C ALA A 142 -17.11 6.16 1.83
N PHE A 143 -16.36 5.52 2.75
CA PHE A 143 -15.47 4.41 2.43
C PHE A 143 -16.26 3.24 1.83
N ARG A 144 -17.35 2.83 2.49
CA ARG A 144 -18.20 1.72 2.03
C ARG A 144 -18.83 2.00 0.67
N ALA A 145 -19.28 3.22 0.41
CA ALA A 145 -19.83 3.60 -0.89
C ALA A 145 -18.78 3.52 -2.00
N HIS A 146 -17.55 3.99 -1.75
CA HIS A 146 -16.46 3.85 -2.71
C HIS A 146 -16.03 2.40 -2.88
N PHE A 147 -16.01 1.62 -1.79
CA PHE A 147 -15.72 0.19 -1.83
C PHE A 147 -16.73 -0.56 -2.69
N ALA A 148 -18.02 -0.39 -2.45
CA ALA A 148 -19.07 -1.03 -3.24
C ALA A 148 -19.01 -0.64 -4.73
N ARG A 149 -18.66 0.61 -5.04
CA ARG A 149 -18.50 1.07 -6.42
C ARG A 149 -17.30 0.44 -7.14
N LEU A 150 -16.19 0.20 -6.42
CA LEU A 150 -14.95 -0.30 -7.02
C LEU A 150 -14.89 -1.82 -7.09
N PHE A 151 -15.49 -2.50 -6.12
CA PHE A 151 -15.36 -3.93 -5.91
C PHE A 151 -16.71 -4.67 -5.94
N GLY A 152 -17.81 -3.94 -6.13
CA GLY A 152 -19.15 -4.51 -6.25
C GLY A 152 -19.53 -4.86 -7.69
N GLY A 153 -20.77 -5.34 -7.90
CA GLY A 153 -21.29 -5.73 -9.20
C GLY A 153 -20.80 -7.10 -9.66
N GLU A 154 -20.80 -7.35 -10.97
CA GLU A 154 -20.42 -8.65 -11.57
C GLU A 154 -19.00 -9.10 -11.25
N ALA A 155 -18.10 -8.14 -10.93
CA ALA A 155 -16.73 -8.45 -10.55
C ALA A 155 -16.55 -8.75 -9.04
N ALA A 156 -17.58 -8.62 -8.23
CA ALA A 156 -17.49 -8.77 -6.77
C ALA A 156 -16.96 -10.15 -6.35
N GLU A 157 -17.40 -11.21 -7.03
CA GLU A 157 -16.97 -12.58 -6.78
C GLU A 157 -15.49 -12.85 -7.07
N GLN A 158 -14.84 -11.95 -7.84
CA GLN A 158 -13.42 -12.07 -8.15
C GLN A 158 -12.52 -11.49 -7.05
N TRP A 159 -13.08 -10.67 -6.16
CA TRP A 159 -12.32 -9.97 -5.14
C TRP A 159 -12.40 -10.64 -3.79
N ARG A 160 -11.25 -10.80 -3.14
CA ARG A 160 -11.11 -11.23 -1.75
C ARG A 160 -10.26 -10.24 -0.98
N PHE A 161 -10.71 -9.94 0.24
CA PHE A 161 -10.06 -9.01 1.17
C PHE A 161 -9.87 -9.74 2.50
N ALA A 162 -9.04 -10.78 2.46
CA ALA A 162 -8.91 -11.71 3.56
C ALA A 162 -7.61 -11.50 4.33
N SER A 163 -7.62 -11.94 5.58
CA SER A 163 -6.42 -12.12 6.39
C SER A 163 -5.66 -13.40 6.04
N ALA A 164 -6.21 -14.25 5.17
CA ALA A 164 -5.66 -15.55 4.78
C ALA A 164 -5.50 -15.67 3.27
N ALA A 165 -4.64 -16.57 2.81
CA ALA A 165 -4.50 -16.90 1.39
C ALA A 165 -5.78 -17.61 0.86
N PRO A 166 -6.06 -17.54 -0.46
CA PRO A 166 -7.26 -18.14 -1.04
C PRO A 166 -7.40 -19.67 -0.84
N ASP A 167 -6.30 -20.34 -0.54
CA ASP A 167 -6.25 -21.79 -0.34
C ASP A 167 -6.45 -22.20 1.14
N ASP A 168 -6.49 -21.24 2.07
CA ASP A 168 -6.85 -21.52 3.46
C ASP A 168 -8.36 -21.79 3.54
N GLN A 169 -8.75 -22.83 4.29
CA GLN A 169 -10.16 -23.23 4.48
C GLN A 169 -10.89 -22.21 5.37
N VAL A 170 -11.23 -21.07 4.81
CA VAL A 170 -12.13 -20.09 5.43
C VAL A 170 -13.55 -20.39 4.95
N SER A 171 -14.51 -20.47 5.86
CA SER A 171 -15.90 -20.71 5.48
C SER A 171 -16.49 -19.50 4.73
N GLU A 172 -17.44 -19.72 3.84
CA GLU A 172 -18.13 -18.64 3.11
C GLU A 172 -18.79 -17.63 4.08
N GLU A 173 -19.28 -18.08 5.22
CA GLU A 173 -19.85 -17.23 6.27
C GLU A 173 -18.79 -16.31 6.89
N GLU A 174 -17.58 -16.80 7.13
CA GLU A 174 -16.48 -16.00 7.68
C GLU A 174 -15.97 -14.96 6.66
N GLU A 175 -15.91 -15.31 5.36
CA GLU A 175 -15.57 -14.34 4.31
C GLU A 175 -16.64 -13.23 4.22
N GLU A 176 -17.92 -13.58 4.30
CA GLU A 176 -19.00 -12.61 4.26
C GLU A 176 -18.97 -11.68 5.49
N ASP A 177 -18.71 -12.23 6.68
CA ASP A 177 -18.56 -11.45 7.91
C ASP A 177 -17.39 -10.48 7.85
N GLN A 178 -16.27 -10.90 7.28
CA GLN A 178 -15.12 -10.04 7.05
C GLN A 178 -15.46 -8.89 6.08
N LEU A 179 -16.15 -9.19 4.98
CA LEU A 179 -16.61 -8.18 4.02
C LEU A 179 -17.59 -7.18 4.66
N ARG A 180 -18.53 -7.64 5.49
CA ARG A 180 -19.47 -6.77 6.23
C ARG A 180 -18.74 -5.84 7.20
N ALA A 181 -17.66 -6.32 7.81
CA ALA A 181 -16.85 -5.56 8.77
C ALA A 181 -15.90 -4.54 8.10
N LEU A 182 -15.66 -4.66 6.78
CA LEU A 182 -14.84 -3.68 6.06
C LEU A 182 -15.44 -2.27 6.16
N GLY A 183 -14.61 -1.33 6.61
CA GLY A 183 -15.02 0.06 6.85
C GLY A 183 -15.70 0.29 8.19
N TRP A 184 -15.68 -0.70 9.09
CA TRP A 184 -16.06 -0.56 10.49
C TRP A 184 -14.83 -0.55 11.40
N PHE A 185 -14.80 0.39 12.36
CA PHE A 185 -13.69 0.57 13.28
C PHE A 185 -14.22 0.78 14.69
N ALA A 186 -13.54 0.19 15.67
CA ALA A 186 -13.91 0.33 17.07
C ALA A 186 -13.13 1.45 17.75
N LEU A 187 -13.82 2.29 18.52
CA LEU A 187 -13.22 3.23 19.45
C LEU A 187 -13.34 2.67 20.85
N LEU A 188 -12.20 2.44 21.49
CA LEU A 188 -12.08 1.85 22.80
C LEU A 188 -11.55 2.87 23.81
N ARG A 189 -11.95 2.72 25.07
CA ARG A 189 -11.35 3.41 26.22
C ARG A 189 -10.60 2.40 27.07
N VAL A 190 -9.30 2.60 27.25
CA VAL A 190 -8.47 1.74 28.11
C VAL A 190 -8.68 2.14 29.57
N ARG A 191 -8.92 1.15 30.42
CA ARG A 191 -9.05 1.34 31.86
C ARG A 191 -7.66 1.45 32.49
N ARG A 192 -7.45 2.46 33.34
CA ARG A 192 -6.21 2.61 34.11
C ARG A 192 -6.29 1.76 35.37
N GLY A 193 -5.18 1.10 35.73
CA GLY A 193 -5.05 0.44 37.03
C GLY A 193 -4.86 1.51 38.14
N GLN A 194 -5.27 1.18 39.38
CA GLN A 194 -5.20 2.07 40.52
C GLN A 194 -3.80 2.65 40.83
N GLU A 195 -2.74 1.94 40.49
CA GLU A 195 -1.36 2.37 40.73
C GLU A 195 -0.87 3.51 39.78
N GLN A 196 -1.57 3.77 38.68
CA GLN A 196 -1.16 4.78 37.68
C GLN A 196 -1.96 6.08 37.72
N GLU A 197 -2.88 6.22 38.65
CA GLU A 197 -3.60 7.49 38.86
C GLU A 197 -2.69 8.59 39.41
N GLN A 198 -1.51 8.25 39.94
CA GLN A 198 -0.56 9.17 40.58
C GLN A 198 0.50 9.75 39.61
N GLU A 199 0.71 9.20 38.44
CA GLU A 199 1.61 9.83 37.45
C GLU A 199 0.89 10.92 36.66
N PRO A 200 1.47 12.14 36.51
CA PRO A 200 0.94 13.17 35.66
C PRO A 200 1.03 12.70 34.18
N ALA A 201 -0.04 12.03 33.75
CA ALA A 201 -0.09 11.59 32.35
C ALA A 201 -0.23 12.81 31.44
N GLU A 202 0.59 12.86 30.38
CA GLU A 202 0.37 13.77 29.26
C GLU A 202 -1.07 13.60 28.77
N ARG A 203 -1.91 14.61 28.99
CA ARG A 203 -3.30 14.62 28.53
C ARG A 203 -3.36 15.27 27.16
N GLY A 204 -3.99 14.62 26.21
CA GLY A 204 -4.23 15.20 24.90
C GLY A 204 -4.09 14.23 23.72
N PRO A 205 -4.09 14.74 22.51
CA PRO A 205 -3.90 13.95 21.29
C PRO A 205 -2.56 13.21 21.29
N ALA A 206 -2.59 11.92 21.06
CA ALA A 206 -1.37 11.09 20.96
C ALA A 206 -0.73 11.15 19.56
N VAL A 207 -1.53 11.50 18.54
CA VAL A 207 -1.13 11.62 17.15
C VAL A 207 -1.74 12.87 16.52
N ALA A 208 -1.08 13.39 15.50
CA ALA A 208 -1.68 14.38 14.61
C ALA A 208 -2.37 13.64 13.46
N VAL A 209 -3.39 14.21 12.85
CA VAL A 209 -4.17 13.59 11.77
C VAL A 209 -4.06 14.39 10.48
N ALA A 210 -3.68 13.74 9.39
CA ALA A 210 -3.63 14.37 8.08
C ALA A 210 -5.06 14.59 7.54
N PRO A 211 -5.38 15.78 7.01
CA PRO A 211 -6.65 16.00 6.31
C PRO A 211 -6.80 15.07 5.10
N LEU A 212 -8.03 14.70 4.79
CA LEU A 212 -8.31 13.91 3.59
C LEU A 212 -7.85 14.68 2.34
N GLY A 213 -7.04 14.03 1.50
CA GLY A 213 -6.47 14.62 0.27
C GLY A 213 -5.19 15.44 0.47
N ALA A 214 -4.71 15.62 1.71
CA ALA A 214 -3.45 16.33 1.98
C ALA A 214 -2.20 15.55 1.55
N VAL A 215 -2.31 14.22 1.42
CA VAL A 215 -1.21 13.34 1.00
C VAL A 215 -1.41 12.98 -0.47
N PRO A 216 -0.47 13.33 -1.37
CA PRO A 216 -0.60 13.01 -2.79
C PRO A 216 -0.27 11.55 -3.10
N LYS A 217 -0.74 11.06 -4.26
CA LYS A 217 -0.29 9.78 -4.82
C LYS A 217 1.24 9.79 -4.99
N GLY A 218 1.88 8.67 -4.68
CA GLY A 218 3.34 8.53 -4.68
C GLY A 218 4.03 9.08 -3.42
N ALA A 219 3.30 9.74 -2.51
CA ALA A 219 3.89 10.21 -1.26
C ALA A 219 4.27 9.04 -0.35
N PRO A 220 5.46 9.11 0.31
CA PRO A 220 5.93 8.06 1.18
C PRO A 220 5.05 7.89 2.43
N LEU A 221 4.68 6.64 2.71
CA LEU A 221 3.89 6.20 3.86
C LEU A 221 4.64 5.16 4.70
N LEU A 222 4.32 5.13 5.99
CA LEU A 222 4.80 4.15 6.95
C LEU A 222 3.60 3.48 7.61
N ALA A 223 3.36 2.21 7.30
CA ALA A 223 2.38 1.40 8.00
C ALA A 223 3.00 0.81 9.28
N CYS A 224 2.24 0.82 10.35
CA CYS A 224 2.60 0.25 11.65
C CYS A 224 1.48 -0.66 12.11
N GLY A 225 1.77 -1.93 12.30
CA GLY A 225 0.83 -2.91 12.78
C GLY A 225 1.52 -4.04 13.53
N SER A 226 0.75 -4.98 14.02
CA SER A 226 1.23 -6.14 14.74
C SER A 226 0.77 -7.40 14.00
N PRO A 227 1.56 -7.90 13.03
CA PRO A 227 1.23 -9.13 12.33
C PRO A 227 0.89 -10.24 13.30
N PHE A 228 -0.09 -11.06 12.92
CA PHE A 228 -0.63 -12.17 13.73
C PHE A 228 -1.24 -11.72 15.07
N GLY A 229 -1.50 -10.43 15.25
CA GLY A 229 -2.21 -9.86 16.38
C GLY A 229 -1.58 -10.18 17.74
N ALA A 230 -2.37 -10.75 18.65
CA ALA A 230 -1.94 -11.09 20.00
C ALA A 230 -1.21 -12.45 20.11
N PHE A 231 -0.97 -13.16 19.00
CA PHE A 231 -0.30 -14.46 19.03
C PHE A 231 1.14 -14.40 19.50
N CYS A 232 1.92 -13.42 18.99
CA CYS A 232 3.33 -13.21 19.38
C CYS A 232 3.65 -11.72 19.49
N PRO A 233 3.03 -10.97 20.43
CA PRO A 233 3.24 -9.53 20.53
C PRO A 233 4.68 -9.16 20.88
N ASP A 234 5.42 -10.00 21.62
CA ASP A 234 6.83 -9.77 21.95
C ASP A 234 7.75 -9.67 20.72
N ILE A 235 7.33 -10.26 19.60
CA ILE A 235 8.11 -10.28 18.35
C ILE A 235 7.58 -9.26 17.37
N PHE A 236 6.25 -9.17 17.22
CA PHE A 236 5.63 -8.49 16.10
C PHE A 236 4.97 -7.15 16.43
N LEU A 237 4.95 -6.76 17.73
CA LEU A 237 4.36 -5.47 18.10
C LEU A 237 5.04 -4.32 17.36
N ASN A 238 4.24 -3.47 16.71
CA ASN A 238 4.69 -2.30 15.98
C ASN A 238 5.66 -2.62 14.82
N THR A 239 5.43 -3.72 14.12
CA THR A 239 6.13 -4.01 12.87
C THR A 239 5.86 -2.91 11.86
N LEU A 240 6.92 -2.41 11.24
CA LEU A 240 6.87 -1.28 10.32
C LEU A 240 7.06 -1.73 8.88
N SER A 241 6.23 -1.20 7.99
CA SER A 241 6.35 -1.41 6.55
C SER A 241 6.31 -0.08 5.82
N ARG A 242 7.21 0.10 4.85
CA ARG A 242 7.27 1.30 4.01
C ARG A 242 6.57 1.05 2.68
N GLY A 243 5.96 2.11 2.18
CA GLY A 243 5.37 2.16 0.86
C GLY A 243 5.03 3.58 0.48
N VAL A 244 4.15 3.73 -0.49
CA VAL A 244 3.61 5.02 -0.92
C VAL A 244 2.09 5.01 -0.92
N LEU A 245 1.46 6.17 -0.98
CA LEU A 245 0.04 6.27 -1.31
C LEU A 245 -0.12 5.91 -2.79
N SER A 246 -0.52 4.67 -3.07
CA SER A 246 -0.62 4.16 -4.44
C SER A 246 -1.82 4.74 -5.16
N ASN A 247 -2.98 4.76 -4.53
CA ASN A 247 -4.21 5.31 -5.13
C ASN A 247 -5.18 5.81 -4.05
N ALA A 248 -6.18 6.59 -4.46
CA ALA A 248 -7.19 7.14 -3.57
C ALA A 248 -8.53 7.35 -4.28
N ALA A 249 -9.61 6.95 -3.62
CA ALA A 249 -10.99 7.22 -4.02
C ALA A 249 -11.76 7.72 -2.79
N GLY A 250 -11.77 9.04 -2.56
CA GLY A 250 -12.31 9.61 -1.34
C GLY A 250 -11.56 9.07 -0.10
N PRO A 251 -12.27 8.55 0.92
CA PRO A 251 -11.64 7.99 2.11
C PRO A 251 -11.09 6.57 1.93
N LEU A 252 -11.34 5.92 0.79
CA LEU A 252 -10.71 4.66 0.44
C LEU A 252 -9.34 4.95 -0.17
N LEU A 253 -8.28 4.46 0.46
CA LEU A 253 -6.91 4.66 0.06
C LEU A 253 -6.25 3.29 -0.19
N LEU A 254 -5.22 3.28 -1.01
CA LEU A 254 -4.41 2.10 -1.31
C LEU A 254 -2.94 2.42 -1.10
N THR A 255 -2.19 1.48 -0.54
CA THR A 255 -0.73 1.56 -0.39
C THR A 255 -0.08 0.26 -0.82
N ASP A 256 1.15 0.35 -1.31
CA ASP A 256 2.02 -0.79 -1.60
C ASP A 256 2.90 -1.19 -0.39
N ALA A 257 2.70 -0.54 0.76
CA ALA A 257 3.29 -0.99 2.02
C ALA A 257 2.82 -2.42 2.32
N ARG A 258 3.76 -3.32 2.56
CA ARG A 258 3.47 -4.74 2.79
C ARG A 258 2.93 -4.93 4.20
N CYS A 259 1.65 -5.15 4.30
CA CYS A 259 0.95 -5.50 5.53
C CYS A 259 0.63 -7.00 5.53
N LEU A 260 0.63 -7.59 6.70
CA LEU A 260 0.36 -9.01 6.91
C LEU A 260 -0.93 -9.18 7.73
N PRO A 261 -1.54 -10.38 7.75
CA PRO A 261 -2.68 -10.67 8.62
C PRO A 261 -2.43 -10.26 10.07
N GLY A 262 -3.44 -9.67 10.73
CA GLY A 262 -3.34 -9.09 12.07
C GLY A 262 -2.95 -7.60 12.10
N THR A 263 -2.55 -7.02 10.95
CA THR A 263 -2.26 -5.58 10.87
C THR A 263 -3.51 -4.71 10.68
N GLU A 264 -4.70 -5.30 10.50
CA GLU A 264 -5.97 -4.59 10.42
C GLU A 264 -6.14 -3.64 11.62
N GLY A 265 -6.57 -2.41 11.37
CA GLY A 265 -6.67 -1.36 12.38
C GLY A 265 -5.36 -0.68 12.73
N GLY A 266 -4.23 -1.18 12.23
CA GLY A 266 -2.92 -0.53 12.38
C GLY A 266 -2.86 0.83 11.68
N GLY A 267 -2.03 1.73 12.21
CA GLY A 267 -1.92 3.10 11.72
C GLY A 267 -1.00 3.25 10.51
N VAL A 268 -1.38 4.12 9.60
CA VAL A 268 -0.54 4.50 8.46
C VAL A 268 -0.20 5.98 8.57
N PHE A 269 1.09 6.28 8.60
CA PHE A 269 1.63 7.60 8.90
C PHE A 269 2.35 8.21 7.70
N ALA A 270 2.15 9.51 7.49
CA ALA A 270 2.84 10.23 6.43
C ALA A 270 4.28 10.57 6.81
N ALA A 271 5.16 10.60 5.82
CA ALA A 271 6.47 11.24 5.97
C ALA A 271 6.34 12.78 5.99
N ARG A 272 5.32 13.31 5.32
CA ARG A 272 4.95 14.74 5.28
C ARG A 272 3.41 14.88 5.21
N PRO A 273 2.76 15.57 6.15
CA PRO A 273 3.30 16.12 7.40
C PRO A 273 3.88 15.02 8.30
N ALA A 274 5.07 15.25 8.84
CA ALA A 274 5.85 14.21 9.50
C ALA A 274 5.12 13.61 10.72
N GLY A 275 4.86 12.30 10.69
CA GLY A 275 4.21 11.56 11.77
C GLY A 275 2.70 11.76 11.88
N ALA A 276 2.06 12.42 10.90
CA ALA A 276 0.61 12.52 10.89
C ALA A 276 -0.03 11.18 10.49
N LEU A 277 -1.05 10.76 11.22
CA LEU A 277 -1.89 9.61 10.92
C LEU A 277 -2.75 9.92 9.69
N VAL A 278 -2.56 9.16 8.62
CA VAL A 278 -3.31 9.30 7.35
C VAL A 278 -4.52 8.39 7.34
N ALA A 279 -4.32 7.14 7.74
CA ALA A 279 -5.32 6.09 7.60
C ALA A 279 -5.10 4.96 8.61
N LEU A 280 -6.07 4.06 8.65
CA LEU A 280 -5.96 2.75 9.29
C LEU A 280 -6.04 1.65 8.23
N VAL A 281 -5.33 0.55 8.47
CA VAL A 281 -5.40 -0.63 7.61
C VAL A 281 -6.80 -1.23 7.72
N ALA A 282 -7.49 -1.34 6.58
CA ALA A 282 -8.81 -1.97 6.49
C ALA A 282 -8.70 -3.44 6.07
N ALA A 283 -7.85 -3.74 5.06
CA ALA A 283 -7.51 -5.10 4.69
C ALA A 283 -6.04 -5.16 4.24
N PRO A 284 -5.22 -6.04 4.84
CA PRO A 284 -3.79 -6.14 4.54
C PRO A 284 -3.52 -6.74 3.16
N LEU A 285 -4.36 -7.67 2.72
CA LEU A 285 -4.19 -8.38 1.46
C LEU A 285 -5.43 -8.17 0.57
N CYS A 286 -5.17 -7.87 -0.70
CA CYS A 286 -6.20 -7.76 -1.74
C CYS A 286 -5.89 -8.78 -2.84
N TRP A 287 -6.85 -9.65 -3.13
CA TRP A 287 -6.75 -10.66 -4.17
C TRP A 287 -7.79 -10.40 -5.25
N LYS A 288 -7.40 -10.59 -6.51
CA LYS A 288 -8.34 -10.65 -7.63
C LYS A 288 -8.24 -12.03 -8.27
N ALA A 289 -9.31 -12.81 -8.21
CA ALA A 289 -9.29 -14.23 -8.50
C ALA A 289 -8.19 -14.94 -7.66
N ARG A 290 -7.15 -15.47 -8.29
CA ARG A 290 -5.98 -16.08 -7.61
C ARG A 290 -4.73 -15.19 -7.63
N GLU A 291 -4.87 -13.96 -8.11
CA GLU A 291 -3.76 -13.02 -8.22
C GLU A 291 -3.70 -12.11 -7.00
N TRP A 292 -2.58 -12.14 -6.27
CA TRP A 292 -2.32 -11.15 -5.25
C TRP A 292 -1.98 -9.82 -5.92
N VAL A 293 -2.74 -8.77 -5.58
CA VAL A 293 -2.60 -7.45 -6.21
C VAL A 293 -1.39 -6.68 -5.67
N GLY A 294 -0.84 -7.08 -4.51
CA GLY A 294 0.31 -6.42 -3.89
C GLY A 294 0.01 -5.05 -3.29
N LEU A 295 -1.26 -4.75 -3.04
CA LEU A 295 -1.71 -3.51 -2.41
C LEU A 295 -2.50 -3.81 -1.13
N THR A 296 -2.38 -2.90 -0.18
CA THR A 296 -3.13 -2.89 1.10
C THR A 296 -4.23 -1.85 1.04
N LEU A 297 -5.44 -2.23 1.47
CA LEU A 297 -6.61 -1.37 1.55
C LEU A 297 -6.63 -0.58 2.85
N LEU A 298 -6.84 0.73 2.76
CA LEU A 298 -6.81 1.65 3.89
C LEU A 298 -8.10 2.47 3.97
N CYS A 299 -8.53 2.79 5.19
CA CYS A 299 -9.57 3.78 5.45
C CYS A 299 -8.95 5.05 6.04
N ALA A 300 -9.22 6.21 5.45
CA ALA A 300 -8.69 7.49 5.91
C ALA A 300 -9.12 7.80 7.36
N ALA A 301 -8.18 8.23 8.19
CA ALA A 301 -8.40 8.48 9.61
C ALA A 301 -9.28 9.71 9.89
N ALA A 302 -9.13 10.78 9.11
CA ALA A 302 -9.85 12.04 9.34
C ALA A 302 -11.38 11.89 9.30
N PRO A 303 -11.99 11.22 8.29
CA PRO A 303 -13.44 10.96 8.30
C PRO A 303 -13.91 10.12 9.48
N LEU A 304 -13.14 9.10 9.87
CA LEU A 304 -13.45 8.26 11.03
C LEU A 304 -13.49 9.06 12.33
N LEU A 305 -12.49 9.91 12.57
CA LEU A 305 -12.42 10.73 13.77
C LEU A 305 -13.49 11.81 13.79
N ARG A 306 -13.87 12.36 12.63
CA ARG A 306 -15.04 13.26 12.54
C ARG A 306 -16.34 12.53 12.91
N ALA A 307 -16.55 11.33 12.41
CA ALA A 307 -17.71 10.50 12.77
C ALA A 307 -17.72 10.17 14.28
N ALA A 308 -16.55 9.82 14.84
CA ALA A 308 -16.41 9.57 16.28
C ALA A 308 -16.78 10.80 17.12
N ARG A 309 -16.28 11.99 16.76
CA ARG A 309 -16.65 13.24 17.46
C ARG A 309 -18.15 13.51 17.40
N ALA A 310 -18.75 13.36 16.23
CA ALA A 310 -20.19 13.58 16.06
C ALA A 310 -21.02 12.58 16.87
N ALA A 311 -20.60 11.33 16.94
CA ALA A 311 -21.29 10.30 17.72
C ALA A 311 -21.15 10.51 19.24
N LEU A 312 -19.96 10.86 19.72
CA LEU A 312 -19.69 11.16 21.14
C LEU A 312 -20.36 12.46 21.61
N GLY A 313 -20.56 13.43 20.72
CA GLY A 313 -21.23 14.69 21.03
C GLY A 313 -22.76 14.62 21.17
N ARG A 314 -23.38 13.45 20.82
CA ARG A 314 -24.83 13.26 20.99
C ARG A 314 -25.20 13.01 22.46
N PRO A 315 -26.33 13.54 22.94
CA PRO A 315 -26.79 13.29 24.30
C PRO A 315 -26.99 11.78 24.56
N GLY A 316 -26.45 11.30 25.66
CA GLY A 316 -26.54 9.91 26.08
C GLY A 316 -25.58 9.60 27.24
N PRO A 317 -25.57 8.38 27.78
CA PRO A 317 -24.68 7.98 28.89
C PRO A 317 -23.20 7.86 28.52
N GLY A 318 -22.71 8.60 27.51
CA GLY A 318 -21.28 8.71 27.16
C GLY A 318 -20.70 9.96 27.83
N ALA A 319 -19.48 9.88 28.34
CA ALA A 319 -18.82 10.96 29.05
C ALA A 319 -18.70 12.22 28.20
N PRO A 320 -19.39 13.31 28.55
CA PRO A 320 -19.22 14.61 27.90
C PRO A 320 -17.75 15.03 28.01
N GLY A 321 -17.12 15.38 26.90
CA GLY A 321 -15.69 15.77 26.85
C GLY A 321 -14.77 14.81 26.13
N LEU A 322 -15.14 13.54 25.92
CA LEU A 322 -14.30 12.60 25.14
C LEU A 322 -14.13 13.04 23.68
N ALA A 323 -15.13 13.70 23.10
CA ALA A 323 -15.03 14.24 21.74
C ALA A 323 -13.90 15.27 21.57
N ALA A 324 -13.64 16.08 22.62
CA ALA A 324 -12.58 17.09 22.63
C ALA A 324 -11.16 16.47 22.73
N LEU A 325 -11.05 15.23 23.21
CA LEU A 325 -9.78 14.51 23.36
C LEU A 325 -9.32 13.83 22.08
N LEU A 326 -10.20 13.68 21.08
CA LEU A 326 -9.81 13.13 19.79
C LEU A 326 -8.89 14.11 19.05
N PRO A 327 -7.84 13.61 18.36
CA PRO A 327 -6.84 14.45 17.72
C PRO A 327 -7.49 15.34 16.64
N PRO A 328 -7.18 16.65 16.59
CA PRO A 328 -7.61 17.51 15.50
C PRO A 328 -6.90 17.14 14.20
N GLU A 329 -7.51 17.48 13.07
CA GLU A 329 -6.80 17.45 11.80
C GLU A 329 -5.71 18.54 11.83
N VAL A 330 -4.51 18.20 11.35
CA VAL A 330 -3.46 19.20 11.15
C VAL A 330 -3.98 20.20 10.13
N GLY A 331 -4.02 21.47 10.48
CA GLY A 331 -4.43 22.50 9.53
C GLY A 331 -3.61 22.40 8.25
N ALA A 332 -4.28 22.44 7.10
CA ALA A 332 -3.57 22.53 5.84
C ALA A 332 -2.61 23.72 5.92
N PRO A 333 -1.31 23.56 5.59
CA PRO A 333 -0.41 24.72 5.53
C PRO A 333 -1.06 25.75 4.63
N TRP A 334 -1.15 26.98 5.14
CA TRP A 334 -1.83 28.10 4.48
C TRP A 334 -1.45 28.16 3.00
N GLY A 335 -2.42 27.97 2.08
CA GLY A 335 -2.26 28.14 0.64
C GLY A 335 -1.98 26.86 -0.18
N LEU A 336 -1.92 25.66 0.40
CA LEU A 336 -1.84 24.44 -0.40
C LEU A 336 -3.25 24.05 -0.89
N PRO A 337 -3.40 23.65 -2.18
CA PRO A 337 -4.67 23.15 -2.69
C PRO A 337 -5.10 21.92 -1.88
N LEU A 338 -6.42 21.78 -1.65
CA LEU A 338 -7.05 20.65 -0.94
C LEU A 338 -6.67 19.26 -1.48
N ARG A 339 -6.04 19.23 -2.63
CA ARG A 339 -5.49 18.03 -3.26
C ARG A 339 -4.07 18.32 -3.70
N ALA A 340 -3.10 17.81 -2.93
CA ALA A 340 -1.71 17.91 -3.30
C ALA A 340 -1.48 17.16 -4.63
N PRO A 341 -0.85 17.78 -5.64
CA PRO A 341 -0.52 17.09 -6.89
C PRO A 341 0.47 15.96 -6.60
N GLY A 342 0.29 14.84 -7.30
CA GLY A 342 1.27 13.76 -7.33
C GLY A 342 2.58 14.19 -8.01
N PRO A 343 3.58 13.31 -8.09
CA PRO A 343 4.83 13.62 -8.77
C PRO A 343 4.54 13.99 -10.23
N PRO A 344 5.15 15.06 -10.76
CA PRO A 344 4.83 15.59 -12.10
C PRO A 344 4.98 14.54 -13.21
N TRP A 345 6.02 13.71 -13.12
CA TRP A 345 6.31 12.67 -14.10
C TRP A 345 5.21 11.59 -14.17
N ALA A 346 4.43 11.38 -13.10
CA ALA A 346 3.33 10.43 -13.10
C ALA A 346 2.20 10.79 -14.10
N ALA A 347 2.09 12.07 -14.47
CA ALA A 347 1.12 12.53 -15.45
C ALA A 347 1.43 12.09 -16.89
N ALA A 348 2.66 11.59 -17.16
CA ALA A 348 3.01 11.02 -18.46
C ALA A 348 2.36 9.66 -18.72
N ALA A 349 1.88 8.98 -17.67
CA ALA A 349 1.14 7.73 -17.80
C ALA A 349 -0.29 7.99 -18.32
N VAL A 350 -0.70 7.20 -19.31
CA VAL A 350 -2.02 7.28 -19.94
C VAL A 350 -2.71 5.92 -19.92
N LEU A 351 -4.04 5.92 -19.91
CA LEU A 351 -4.84 4.73 -20.12
C LEU A 351 -5.00 4.51 -21.64
N VAL A 352 -4.75 3.29 -22.09
CA VAL A 352 -4.90 2.88 -23.49
C VAL A 352 -6.00 1.84 -23.58
N GLU A 353 -7.03 2.09 -24.40
CA GLU A 353 -8.18 1.21 -24.60
C GLU A 353 -8.25 0.80 -26.08
N CYS A 354 -8.19 -0.52 -26.34
CA CYS A 354 -8.28 -1.11 -27.67
C CYS A 354 -9.41 -2.15 -27.68
N GLY A 355 -10.61 -1.72 -28.10
CA GLY A 355 -11.80 -2.58 -28.02
C GLY A 355 -12.16 -2.93 -26.56
N ALA A 356 -12.20 -4.22 -26.26
CA ALA A 356 -12.46 -4.74 -24.90
C ALA A 356 -11.19 -4.82 -24.04
N VAL A 357 -10.01 -4.67 -24.61
CA VAL A 357 -8.72 -4.75 -23.92
C VAL A 357 -8.29 -3.33 -23.52
N TRP A 358 -7.74 -3.21 -22.34
CA TRP A 358 -7.18 -1.96 -21.86
C TRP A 358 -5.90 -2.21 -21.05
N GLY A 359 -5.07 -1.19 -20.97
CA GLY A 359 -3.82 -1.22 -20.21
C GLY A 359 -3.26 0.19 -20.03
N SER A 360 -2.02 0.26 -19.64
CA SER A 360 -1.29 1.51 -19.45
C SER A 360 -0.46 1.85 -20.68
N GLY A 361 -0.09 3.12 -20.79
CA GLY A 361 0.88 3.62 -21.76
C GLY A 361 1.64 4.80 -21.20
N VAL A 362 2.66 5.24 -21.91
CA VAL A 362 3.41 6.45 -21.60
C VAL A 362 3.49 7.36 -22.82
N ALA A 363 3.22 8.65 -22.60
CA ALA A 363 3.44 9.68 -23.61
C ALA A 363 4.95 9.94 -23.75
N VAL A 364 5.51 9.65 -24.94
CA VAL A 364 6.94 9.88 -25.26
C VAL A 364 7.12 11.06 -26.21
N ALA A 365 6.04 11.53 -26.82
CA ALA A 365 5.96 12.77 -27.58
C ALA A 365 4.52 13.30 -27.53
N PRO A 366 4.24 14.55 -27.98
CA PRO A 366 2.89 15.12 -27.92
C PRO A 366 1.80 14.27 -28.59
N ARG A 367 2.15 13.54 -29.63
CA ARG A 367 1.26 12.67 -30.42
C ARG A 367 1.70 11.20 -30.41
N LEU A 368 2.58 10.79 -29.50
CA LEU A 368 3.13 9.45 -29.51
C LEU A 368 3.08 8.79 -28.14
N VAL A 369 2.43 7.64 -28.07
CA VAL A 369 2.28 6.84 -26.86
C VAL A 369 2.92 5.46 -27.11
N VAL A 370 3.68 4.96 -26.13
CA VAL A 370 4.19 3.59 -26.10
C VAL A 370 3.36 2.79 -25.11
N THR A 371 2.99 1.58 -25.48
CA THR A 371 2.26 0.60 -24.67
C THR A 371 2.74 -0.82 -24.99
N CYS A 372 2.12 -1.84 -24.39
CA CYS A 372 2.38 -3.22 -24.76
C CYS A 372 1.59 -3.67 -25.98
N ARG A 373 2.18 -4.61 -26.77
CA ARG A 373 1.50 -5.24 -27.91
C ARG A 373 0.23 -5.97 -27.47
N HIS A 374 0.25 -6.70 -26.36
CA HIS A 374 -0.95 -7.41 -25.90
C HIS A 374 -2.09 -6.45 -25.49
N VAL A 375 -1.83 -5.16 -25.25
CA VAL A 375 -2.84 -4.12 -25.04
C VAL A 375 -3.36 -3.57 -26.37
N ALA A 376 -2.46 -3.37 -27.36
CA ALA A 376 -2.78 -2.81 -28.66
C ALA A 376 -2.14 -3.69 -29.78
N PRO A 377 -2.74 -4.88 -30.09
CA PRO A 377 -2.06 -5.95 -30.79
C PRO A 377 -1.97 -5.81 -32.30
N ARG A 378 -2.74 -4.92 -32.92
CA ARG A 378 -2.85 -4.87 -34.40
C ARG A 378 -2.47 -3.49 -34.91
N GLU A 379 -1.55 -3.46 -35.89
CA GLU A 379 -1.29 -2.23 -36.65
C GLU A 379 -2.60 -1.71 -37.29
N ALA A 380 -2.70 -0.40 -37.43
CA ALA A 380 -3.90 0.33 -37.86
C ALA A 380 -5.14 0.19 -36.95
N ALA A 381 -5.08 -0.59 -35.85
CA ALA A 381 -6.18 -0.63 -34.90
C ALA A 381 -6.42 0.76 -34.28
N ARG A 382 -7.67 1.14 -34.16
CA ARG A 382 -8.07 2.38 -33.51
C ARG A 382 -8.06 2.19 -31.99
N VAL A 383 -7.44 3.11 -31.28
CA VAL A 383 -7.32 3.08 -29.81
C VAL A 383 -7.78 4.40 -29.22
N LEU A 384 -8.34 4.34 -28.02
CA LEU A 384 -8.68 5.51 -27.24
C LEU A 384 -7.64 5.69 -26.13
N VAL A 385 -7.03 6.86 -26.08
CA VAL A 385 -6.06 7.23 -25.05
C VAL A 385 -6.68 8.26 -24.11
N ARG A 386 -6.61 7.97 -22.81
CA ARG A 386 -7.12 8.87 -21.77
C ARG A 386 -5.99 9.37 -20.90
N ALA A 387 -5.85 10.69 -20.84
CA ALA A 387 -4.91 11.36 -19.95
C ALA A 387 -5.50 11.51 -18.54
N THR A 388 -4.61 11.65 -17.54
CA THR A 388 -5.00 11.86 -16.14
C THR A 388 -5.46 13.31 -15.91
N PRO A 389 -6.44 13.58 -15.00
CA PRO A 389 -6.75 14.92 -14.56
C PRO A 389 -5.52 15.73 -14.13
N PRO A 390 -5.47 17.07 -14.29
CA PRO A 390 -6.64 17.96 -14.41
C PRO A 390 -7.22 18.10 -15.82
N LYS A 391 -6.57 17.59 -16.85
CA LYS A 391 -7.07 17.66 -18.23
C LYS A 391 -7.37 16.23 -18.70
N SER A 392 -8.52 15.68 -18.33
CA SER A 392 -9.02 14.38 -18.81
C SER A 392 -9.31 14.46 -20.32
N ALA A 393 -8.28 14.55 -21.13
CA ALA A 393 -8.41 14.48 -22.57
C ALA A 393 -8.62 13.01 -22.98
N MET A 394 -9.63 12.78 -23.80
CA MET A 394 -9.84 11.51 -24.50
C MET A 394 -9.48 11.75 -25.96
N ILE A 395 -8.40 11.13 -26.40
CA ILE A 395 -7.85 11.34 -27.74
C ILE A 395 -7.82 10.00 -28.46
N TRP A 396 -8.37 9.99 -29.66
CA TRP A 396 -8.25 8.84 -30.54
C TRP A 396 -6.87 8.77 -31.19
N GLY A 397 -6.45 7.57 -31.47
CA GLY A 397 -5.22 7.30 -32.18
C GLY A 397 -5.29 5.95 -32.89
N HIS A 398 -4.25 5.60 -33.57
CA HIS A 398 -4.09 4.32 -34.23
C HIS A 398 -2.72 3.73 -33.94
N VAL A 399 -2.66 2.41 -33.91
CA VAL A 399 -1.41 1.67 -33.73
C VAL A 399 -0.59 1.80 -35.02
N VAL A 400 0.57 2.45 -34.92
CA VAL A 400 1.49 2.60 -36.08
C VAL A 400 2.48 1.46 -36.16
N PHE A 401 2.75 0.79 -35.02
CA PHE A 401 3.63 -0.34 -34.94
C PHE A 401 3.23 -1.22 -33.75
N ALA A 402 3.29 -2.54 -33.96
CA ALA A 402 3.23 -3.54 -32.90
C ALA A 402 4.23 -4.65 -33.21
N THR A 403 5.01 -5.05 -32.21
CA THR A 403 5.94 -6.17 -32.35
C THR A 403 5.22 -7.46 -32.71
N GLN A 404 5.88 -8.36 -33.43
CA GLN A 404 5.34 -9.69 -33.75
C GLN A 404 5.30 -10.58 -32.50
N GLU A 405 4.49 -11.64 -32.53
CA GLU A 405 4.41 -12.62 -31.43
C GLU A 405 5.72 -13.35 -31.16
N THR A 406 6.56 -13.44 -32.18
CA THR A 406 7.89 -14.04 -32.12
C THR A 406 8.95 -13.10 -31.54
N SER A 407 8.65 -11.81 -31.43
CA SER A 407 9.53 -10.82 -30.79
C SER A 407 9.65 -11.09 -29.30
N PRO A 408 10.85 -10.95 -28.71
CA PRO A 408 11.00 -11.01 -27.26
C PRO A 408 10.37 -9.80 -26.57
N TYR A 409 10.23 -8.69 -27.28
CA TYR A 409 9.67 -7.45 -26.73
C TYR A 409 8.17 -7.35 -27.03
N ASP A 410 7.43 -7.01 -26.02
CA ASP A 410 5.98 -6.85 -26.09
C ASP A 410 5.62 -5.35 -26.15
N ILE A 411 5.86 -4.72 -27.31
CA ILE A 411 5.75 -3.26 -27.49
C ILE A 411 4.79 -2.92 -28.63
N ALA A 412 3.97 -1.89 -28.42
CA ALA A 412 3.22 -1.21 -29.45
C ALA A 412 3.39 0.31 -29.36
N VAL A 413 3.33 0.97 -30.50
CA VAL A 413 3.43 2.43 -30.64
C VAL A 413 2.15 2.96 -31.25
N VAL A 414 1.56 3.98 -30.60
CA VAL A 414 0.30 4.58 -30.97
C VAL A 414 0.55 6.03 -31.38
N SER A 415 0.10 6.40 -32.58
CA SER A 415 0.04 7.79 -33.06
C SER A 415 -1.34 8.37 -32.77
N LEU A 416 -1.38 9.54 -32.14
CA LEU A 416 -2.62 10.24 -31.75
C LEU A 416 -3.09 11.21 -32.84
N GLU A 417 -4.39 11.35 -32.97
CA GLU A 417 -5.03 12.29 -33.88
C GLU A 417 -4.81 13.75 -33.44
N GLU A 418 -4.65 13.99 -32.11
CA GLU A 418 -4.46 15.30 -31.51
C GLU A 418 -3.29 15.26 -30.49
N ASP A 419 -2.77 16.44 -30.13
CA ASP A 419 -1.71 16.58 -29.16
C ASP A 419 -2.19 16.35 -27.72
N LEU A 420 -1.45 15.57 -26.95
CA LEU A 420 -1.60 15.45 -25.49
C LEU A 420 -1.12 16.75 -24.82
N GLN A 421 -2.01 17.73 -24.71
CA GLN A 421 -1.66 19.03 -24.16
C GLN A 421 -1.43 19.02 -22.65
N GLY A 422 -0.33 19.63 -22.19
CA GLY A 422 -0.01 19.82 -20.77
C GLY A 422 0.36 18.54 -20.03
N ILE A 423 0.75 17.48 -20.75
CA ILE A 423 1.36 16.30 -20.20
C ILE A 423 2.89 16.48 -20.22
N PRO A 424 3.58 16.29 -19.09
CA PRO A 424 5.05 16.33 -19.08
C PRO A 424 5.59 15.13 -19.86
N LEU A 425 6.47 15.38 -20.79
CA LEU A 425 7.17 14.32 -21.51
C LEU A 425 8.39 13.90 -20.67
N PRO A 426 8.51 12.62 -20.30
CA PRO A 426 9.62 12.17 -19.49
C PRO A 426 10.91 12.14 -20.30
N LEU A 427 12.03 12.44 -19.65
CA LEU A 427 13.35 12.25 -20.24
C LEU A 427 13.74 10.79 -20.15
N PRO A 428 14.17 10.15 -21.23
CA PRO A 428 14.69 8.79 -21.17
C PRO A 428 16.08 8.79 -20.54
N THR A 429 16.37 7.84 -19.66
CA THR A 429 17.71 7.65 -19.10
C THR A 429 18.55 6.71 -19.96
N GLU A 430 19.86 6.91 -19.96
CA GLU A 430 20.82 5.98 -20.54
C GLU A 430 21.50 5.12 -19.46
N HIS A 431 21.29 5.44 -18.20
CA HIS A 431 21.96 4.79 -17.08
C HIS A 431 20.97 4.11 -16.15
N PHE A 432 21.31 2.90 -15.74
CA PHE A 432 20.54 2.09 -14.81
C PHE A 432 21.42 1.68 -13.64
N HIS A 433 20.96 1.89 -12.42
CA HIS A 433 21.68 1.53 -11.20
C HIS A 433 20.86 0.54 -10.37
N GLU A 434 21.36 -0.68 -10.23
CA GLU A 434 20.73 -1.67 -9.34
C GLU A 434 20.66 -1.14 -7.91
N GLY A 435 19.52 -1.35 -7.25
CA GLY A 435 19.24 -0.81 -5.93
C GLY A 435 18.68 0.61 -5.92
N GLU A 436 18.63 1.33 -7.06
CA GLU A 436 17.99 2.65 -7.09
C GLU A 436 16.50 2.56 -6.82
N ALA A 437 15.96 3.62 -6.18
CA ALA A 437 14.54 3.73 -5.94
C ALA A 437 13.80 4.03 -7.24
N VAL A 438 12.81 3.19 -7.56
CA VAL A 438 12.00 3.30 -8.78
C VAL A 438 10.52 3.33 -8.46
N SER A 439 9.73 3.86 -9.40
CA SER A 439 8.28 3.90 -9.32
C SER A 439 7.67 3.44 -10.63
N VAL A 440 6.66 2.59 -10.54
CA VAL A 440 5.78 2.23 -11.66
C VAL A 440 4.51 3.07 -11.56
N VAL A 441 4.07 3.61 -12.69
CA VAL A 441 2.78 4.30 -12.80
C VAL A 441 1.92 3.56 -13.81
N GLY A 442 0.76 3.12 -13.39
CA GLY A 442 -0.10 2.35 -14.27
C GLY A 442 -1.55 2.37 -13.85
N PHE A 443 -2.40 2.09 -14.81
CA PHE A 443 -3.84 2.10 -14.61
C PHE A 443 -4.37 0.77 -14.08
N GLY A 444 -3.61 -0.16 -13.63
CA GLY A 444 -3.96 -1.41 -12.98
C GLY A 444 -5.45 -1.69 -12.77
N VAL A 445 -5.80 -2.64 -11.96
CA VAL A 445 -7.20 -3.08 -11.74
C VAL A 445 -8.16 -1.97 -11.26
N PHE A 446 -7.65 -0.84 -10.81
CA PHE A 446 -8.44 0.33 -10.35
C PHE A 446 -8.43 1.49 -11.35
N GLY A 447 -7.68 1.38 -12.46
CA GLY A 447 -7.27 2.51 -13.29
C GLY A 447 -8.41 3.27 -13.95
N GLN A 448 -9.40 2.59 -14.48
CA GLN A 448 -10.54 3.25 -15.14
C GLN A 448 -11.36 4.10 -14.15
N ALA A 449 -11.49 3.67 -12.90
CA ALA A 449 -12.33 4.32 -11.90
C ALA A 449 -11.59 5.39 -11.07
N CYS A 450 -10.28 5.21 -10.82
CA CYS A 450 -9.51 6.01 -9.86
C CYS A 450 -8.28 6.72 -10.49
N GLY A 451 -8.05 6.54 -11.79
CA GLY A 451 -6.84 6.97 -12.47
C GLY A 451 -5.62 6.12 -12.09
N PRO A 452 -4.40 6.49 -12.53
CA PRO A 452 -3.24 5.65 -12.35
C PRO A 452 -2.87 5.48 -10.88
N SER A 453 -2.39 4.28 -10.55
CA SER A 453 -1.74 3.96 -9.29
C SER A 453 -0.24 4.21 -9.43
N VAL A 454 0.39 4.65 -8.34
CA VAL A 454 1.85 4.75 -8.21
C VAL A 454 2.30 3.67 -7.24
N THR A 455 3.23 2.83 -7.64
CA THR A 455 3.85 1.83 -6.76
C THR A 455 5.35 2.04 -6.72
N SER A 456 5.96 1.76 -5.59
CA SER A 456 7.38 1.99 -5.32
C SER A 456 8.15 0.69 -5.15
N GLY A 457 9.43 0.75 -5.48
CA GLY A 457 10.33 -0.38 -5.33
C GLY A 457 11.78 0.03 -5.58
N ILE A 458 12.57 -0.96 -5.92
CA ILE A 458 13.95 -0.78 -6.39
C ILE A 458 14.13 -1.45 -7.74
N LEU A 459 15.10 -0.98 -8.50
CA LEU A 459 15.62 -1.70 -9.65
C LEU A 459 16.44 -2.87 -9.11
N SER A 460 15.88 -4.08 -9.17
CA SER A 460 16.49 -5.26 -8.55
C SER A 460 17.57 -5.91 -9.40
N ALA A 461 17.43 -5.80 -10.73
CA ALA A 461 18.46 -6.26 -11.66
C ALA A 461 18.36 -5.56 -13.03
N VAL A 462 19.50 -5.42 -13.68
CA VAL A 462 19.64 -5.01 -15.08
C VAL A 462 20.22 -6.18 -15.87
N VAL A 463 19.36 -6.90 -16.60
CA VAL A 463 19.79 -8.05 -17.40
C VAL A 463 20.40 -7.53 -18.70
N ARG A 464 21.60 -8.00 -19.03
CA ARG A 464 22.39 -7.56 -20.18
C ARG A 464 22.70 -8.74 -21.11
N VAL A 465 22.76 -8.44 -22.38
CA VAL A 465 23.32 -9.31 -23.42
C VAL A 465 24.38 -8.48 -24.16
N ASP A 466 25.60 -8.95 -24.20
CA ASP A 466 26.75 -8.24 -24.79
C ASP A 466 26.84 -6.78 -24.28
N ASP A 467 26.81 -6.60 -22.95
CA ASP A 467 26.80 -5.31 -22.22
C ASP A 467 25.59 -4.41 -22.50
N THR A 468 24.68 -4.79 -23.39
CA THR A 468 23.46 -4.04 -23.69
C THR A 468 22.34 -4.43 -22.73
N PRO A 469 21.71 -3.49 -22.00
CA PRO A 469 20.53 -3.77 -21.20
C PRO A 469 19.36 -4.22 -22.06
N VAL A 470 18.82 -5.42 -21.77
CA VAL A 470 17.71 -6.00 -22.52
C VAL A 470 16.46 -6.22 -21.67
N MET A 471 16.60 -6.22 -20.35
CA MET A 471 15.48 -6.34 -19.41
C MET A 471 15.82 -5.67 -18.09
N LEU A 472 14.84 -5.00 -17.50
CA LEU A 472 14.89 -4.46 -16.14
C LEU A 472 13.97 -5.26 -15.24
N GLN A 473 14.45 -5.63 -14.04
CA GLN A 473 13.62 -6.26 -13.00
C GLN A 473 13.37 -5.28 -11.87
N THR A 474 12.15 -5.22 -11.36
CA THR A 474 11.82 -4.34 -10.24
C THR A 474 10.99 -5.02 -9.16
N THR A 475 11.00 -4.44 -7.96
CA THR A 475 10.20 -4.89 -6.81
C THR A 475 8.92 -4.06 -6.63
N CYS A 476 8.56 -3.18 -7.56
CA CYS A 476 7.29 -2.46 -7.53
C CYS A 476 6.10 -3.43 -7.58
N ALA A 477 4.97 -3.08 -6.99
CA ALA A 477 3.76 -3.88 -7.16
C ALA A 477 3.18 -3.64 -8.56
N VAL A 478 3.13 -4.69 -9.37
CA VAL A 478 2.58 -4.69 -10.74
C VAL A 478 1.49 -5.76 -10.83
N HIS A 479 0.35 -5.39 -11.38
CA HIS A 479 -0.82 -6.27 -11.54
C HIS A 479 -1.53 -5.96 -12.87
N GLY A 480 -2.52 -6.78 -13.23
CA GLY A 480 -3.26 -6.65 -14.49
C GLY A 480 -3.70 -5.21 -14.79
N GLY A 481 -3.45 -4.73 -16.01
CA GLY A 481 -3.65 -3.35 -16.47
C GLY A 481 -2.46 -2.40 -16.27
N SER A 482 -1.42 -2.79 -15.52
CA SER A 482 -0.17 -2.01 -15.42
C SER A 482 0.74 -2.15 -16.64
N SER A 483 0.52 -3.15 -17.48
CA SER A 483 1.26 -3.38 -18.73
C SER A 483 1.25 -2.16 -19.65
N GLY A 484 2.41 -1.83 -20.19
CA GLY A 484 2.64 -0.62 -20.99
C GLY A 484 2.91 0.63 -20.16
N GLY A 485 2.72 0.57 -18.84
CA GLY A 485 2.99 1.69 -17.94
C GLY A 485 4.47 2.02 -17.81
N PRO A 486 4.82 3.30 -17.55
CA PRO A 486 6.19 3.73 -17.38
C PRO A 486 6.78 3.28 -16.05
N LEU A 487 8.06 2.90 -16.11
CA LEU A 487 8.96 2.75 -14.98
C LEU A 487 9.86 3.99 -14.89
N PHE A 488 9.80 4.68 -13.77
CA PHE A 488 10.56 5.92 -13.52
C PHE A 488 11.61 5.76 -12.41
N SER A 489 12.72 6.48 -12.54
CA SER A 489 13.55 6.80 -11.38
C SER A 489 12.76 7.68 -10.42
N THR A 490 12.63 7.26 -9.16
CA THR A 490 11.91 8.07 -8.15
C THR A 490 12.66 9.36 -7.82
N CYS A 491 13.98 9.37 -7.98
CA CYS A 491 14.84 10.49 -7.62
C CYS A 491 14.85 11.59 -8.70
N THR A 492 14.99 11.20 -9.97
CA THR A 492 15.14 12.13 -11.10
C THR A 492 13.83 12.34 -11.86
N GLY A 493 12.94 11.35 -11.87
CA GLY A 493 11.73 11.34 -12.69
C GLY A 493 11.98 10.88 -14.13
N ASP A 494 13.18 10.41 -14.44
CA ASP A 494 13.53 9.93 -15.77
C ASP A 494 12.86 8.60 -16.07
N LEU A 495 12.52 8.38 -17.33
CA LEU A 495 11.93 7.12 -17.81
C LEU A 495 13.04 6.08 -17.99
N LEU A 496 12.91 4.97 -17.24
CA LEU A 496 13.83 3.84 -17.34
C LEU A 496 13.32 2.78 -18.32
N GLY A 497 12.03 2.53 -18.34
CA GLY A 497 11.49 1.45 -19.17
C GLY A 497 9.97 1.40 -19.20
N ILE A 498 9.46 0.38 -19.90
CA ILE A 498 8.05 0.10 -20.10
C ILE A 498 7.73 -1.25 -19.44
N VAL A 499 6.78 -1.28 -18.53
CA VAL A 499 6.34 -2.51 -17.85
C VAL A 499 5.72 -3.47 -18.87
N ALA A 500 6.28 -4.66 -18.99
CA ALA A 500 5.80 -5.67 -19.93
C ALA A 500 5.03 -6.79 -19.22
N SER A 501 5.55 -7.31 -18.09
CA SER A 501 5.01 -8.49 -17.45
C SER A 501 5.33 -8.53 -15.96
N ASN A 502 4.55 -9.31 -15.21
CA ASN A 502 4.87 -9.78 -13.86
C ASN A 502 5.26 -11.28 -13.91
N THR A 503 5.66 -11.81 -12.76
CA THR A 503 6.04 -13.22 -12.62
C THR A 503 4.83 -14.06 -12.21
N ARG A 504 4.58 -15.15 -12.94
CA ARG A 504 3.59 -16.15 -12.60
C ARG A 504 4.26 -17.52 -12.46
N ASP A 505 3.98 -18.21 -11.37
CA ASP A 505 4.36 -19.61 -11.19
C ASP A 505 3.36 -20.50 -11.95
N ASN A 506 3.86 -21.23 -12.93
CA ASN A 506 3.01 -22.11 -13.76
C ASN A 506 2.50 -23.34 -13.03
N ASN A 507 3.18 -23.77 -11.96
CA ASN A 507 2.78 -24.96 -11.22
C ASN A 507 1.61 -24.65 -10.27
N THR A 508 1.67 -23.50 -9.58
CA THR A 508 0.66 -23.08 -8.61
C THR A 508 -0.36 -22.11 -9.21
N GLY A 509 -0.02 -21.47 -10.35
CA GLY A 509 -0.79 -20.38 -10.93
C GLY A 509 -0.70 -19.07 -10.14
N ALA A 510 0.14 -19.02 -9.10
CA ALA A 510 0.33 -17.84 -8.26
C ALA A 510 1.10 -16.75 -9.02
N THR A 511 0.68 -15.51 -8.86
CA THR A 511 1.34 -14.33 -9.42
C THR A 511 2.08 -13.59 -8.32
N TYR A 512 3.30 -13.15 -8.61
CA TYR A 512 4.16 -12.42 -7.67
C TYR A 512 4.26 -10.96 -8.10
N PRO A 513 3.44 -10.05 -7.56
CA PRO A 513 3.35 -8.66 -8.03
C PRO A 513 4.64 -7.87 -7.81
N HIS A 514 5.47 -8.28 -6.85
CA HIS A 514 6.74 -7.62 -6.52
C HIS A 514 7.96 -8.17 -7.26
N LEU A 515 7.74 -8.94 -8.32
CA LEU A 515 8.77 -9.37 -9.27
C LEU A 515 8.23 -9.20 -10.68
N ASN A 516 8.65 -8.16 -11.34
CA ASN A 516 8.18 -7.80 -12.67
C ASN A 516 9.31 -7.38 -13.60
N PHE A 517 8.97 -7.31 -14.89
CA PHE A 517 9.91 -7.13 -15.97
C PHE A 517 9.50 -5.96 -16.85
N SER A 518 10.47 -5.11 -17.19
CA SER A 518 10.26 -3.95 -18.05
C SER A 518 11.25 -3.94 -19.20
N VAL A 519 10.81 -3.50 -20.37
CA VAL A 519 11.68 -3.25 -21.53
C VAL A 519 12.45 -1.96 -21.26
N PRO A 520 13.79 -1.97 -21.27
CA PRO A 520 14.59 -0.76 -21.06
C PRO A 520 14.27 0.30 -22.12
N VAL A 521 14.19 1.56 -21.71
CA VAL A 521 13.95 2.65 -22.67
C VAL A 521 15.07 2.76 -23.71
N THR A 522 16.30 2.40 -23.37
CA THR A 522 17.46 2.39 -24.28
C THR A 522 17.28 1.46 -25.49
N VAL A 523 16.47 0.40 -25.35
CA VAL A 523 16.10 -0.48 -26.47
C VAL A 523 15.16 0.24 -27.45
N LEU A 524 14.29 1.12 -26.94
CA LEU A 524 13.22 1.75 -27.73
C LEU A 524 13.64 3.12 -28.29
N GLN A 525 14.49 3.85 -27.54
CA GLN A 525 14.80 5.25 -27.81
C GLN A 525 15.35 5.52 -29.21
N PRO A 526 16.32 4.76 -29.76
CA PRO A 526 16.86 5.03 -31.09
C PRO A 526 15.78 4.91 -32.17
N ALA A 527 14.96 3.87 -32.08
CA ALA A 527 13.87 3.60 -33.01
C ALA A 527 12.75 4.66 -32.94
N LEU A 528 12.37 5.06 -31.72
CA LEU A 528 11.38 6.12 -31.49
C LEU A 528 11.87 7.49 -32.00
N GLN A 529 13.13 7.83 -31.78
CA GLN A 529 13.71 9.06 -32.29
C GLN A 529 13.72 9.10 -33.81
N ARG A 530 14.14 8.01 -34.46
CA ARG A 530 14.13 7.90 -35.91
C ARG A 530 12.72 8.04 -36.47
N TYR A 531 11.74 7.32 -35.90
CA TYR A 531 10.34 7.44 -36.30
C TYR A 531 9.81 8.87 -36.14
N ARG A 532 10.10 9.54 -35.05
CA ARG A 532 9.68 10.94 -34.82
C ARG A 532 10.25 11.94 -35.83
N GLN A 533 11.48 11.70 -36.29
CA GLN A 533 12.17 12.60 -37.23
C GLN A 533 11.79 12.35 -38.69
N THR A 534 11.60 11.11 -39.05
CA THR A 534 11.51 10.69 -40.47
C THR A 534 10.19 9.99 -40.83
N GLY A 535 9.39 9.56 -39.84
CA GLY A 535 8.25 8.69 -40.06
C GLY A 535 8.62 7.22 -40.40
N ASP A 536 9.93 6.89 -40.38
CA ASP A 536 10.42 5.56 -40.76
C ASP A 536 10.22 4.55 -39.61
N LEU A 537 9.48 3.48 -39.90
CA LEU A 537 9.24 2.35 -39.01
C LEU A 537 10.36 1.31 -38.99
N GLY A 538 11.38 1.46 -39.85
CA GLY A 538 12.47 0.48 -39.98
C GLY A 538 13.14 0.14 -38.67
N GLY A 539 13.51 1.16 -37.89
CA GLY A 539 14.12 0.98 -36.56
C GLY A 539 13.21 0.27 -35.55
N LEU A 540 11.89 0.50 -35.59
CA LEU A 540 10.94 -0.20 -34.73
C LEU A 540 10.82 -1.68 -35.14
N ARG A 541 10.84 -1.98 -36.46
CA ARG A 541 10.79 -3.35 -36.96
C ARG A 541 12.04 -4.18 -36.62
N GLU A 542 13.18 -3.55 -36.33
CA GLU A 542 14.37 -4.21 -35.80
C GLU A 542 14.13 -4.90 -34.45
N LEU A 543 13.14 -4.47 -33.68
CA LEU A 543 12.74 -5.12 -32.42
C LEU A 543 12.22 -6.55 -32.61
N ASP A 544 11.73 -6.89 -33.81
CA ASP A 544 11.30 -8.25 -34.17
C ASP A 544 12.47 -9.17 -34.47
N GLY A 545 13.62 -8.60 -34.86
CA GLY A 545 14.84 -9.32 -35.25
C GLY A 545 15.82 -9.61 -34.11
N ALA A 546 15.38 -9.55 -32.85
CA ALA A 546 16.27 -9.76 -31.71
C ALA A 546 17.02 -11.11 -31.77
N VAL A 547 18.31 -11.08 -31.35
CA VAL A 547 19.19 -12.25 -31.33
C VAL A 547 18.73 -13.29 -30.30
N GLU A 548 19.10 -14.56 -30.52
CA GLU A 548 18.65 -15.66 -29.66
C GLU A 548 18.95 -15.47 -28.15
N PRO A 549 20.11 -14.96 -27.73
CA PRO A 549 20.34 -14.67 -26.30
C PRO A 549 19.28 -13.76 -25.67
N VAL A 550 18.82 -12.73 -26.37
CA VAL A 550 17.75 -11.82 -25.91
C VAL A 550 16.43 -12.57 -25.82
N LYS A 551 16.10 -13.39 -26.81
CA LYS A 551 14.90 -14.24 -26.78
C LYS A 551 14.91 -15.22 -25.61
N VAL A 552 16.07 -15.77 -25.27
CA VAL A 552 16.22 -16.66 -24.10
C VAL A 552 15.95 -15.93 -22.79
N VAL A 553 16.42 -14.70 -22.65
CA VAL A 553 16.15 -13.87 -21.46
C VAL A 553 14.64 -13.68 -21.29
N TRP A 554 13.92 -13.30 -22.36
CA TRP A 554 12.50 -12.97 -22.30
C TRP A 554 11.56 -14.18 -22.31
N ARG A 555 12.05 -15.39 -22.53
CA ARG A 555 11.22 -16.60 -22.40
C ARG A 555 10.67 -16.77 -21.00
N LEU A 556 11.25 -16.14 -19.98
CA LEU A 556 10.89 -16.13 -18.55
C LEU A 556 10.61 -17.51 -17.93
N GLN A 557 10.36 -18.51 -18.78
CA GLN A 557 10.02 -19.88 -18.43
C GLN A 557 10.82 -20.82 -19.32
N ARG A 558 11.71 -21.58 -18.71
CA ARG A 558 12.31 -22.75 -19.36
C ARG A 558 11.45 -23.96 -19.05
N PRO A 559 11.04 -24.78 -20.04
CA PRO A 559 10.45 -26.07 -19.73
C PRO A 559 11.45 -26.86 -18.90
N LEU A 560 11.10 -27.15 -17.66
CA LEU A 560 11.91 -28.00 -16.81
C LEU A 560 11.76 -29.40 -17.32
N THR A 561 12.84 -30.01 -17.86
CA THR A 561 12.89 -31.41 -18.30
C THR A 561 12.70 -32.38 -17.13
N LYS A 562 12.90 -31.94 -15.87
CA LYS A 562 12.50 -32.61 -14.63
C LYS A 562 12.22 -31.54 -13.61
N ALA A 563 11.04 -31.56 -13.02
CA ALA A 563 10.70 -30.65 -11.92
C ALA A 563 11.73 -30.87 -10.78
N PRO A 564 12.43 -29.83 -10.32
CA PRO A 564 13.21 -29.95 -9.11
C PRO A 564 12.21 -30.23 -7.98
N ARG A 565 12.42 -31.31 -7.24
CA ARG A 565 11.69 -31.53 -5.99
C ARG A 565 12.17 -30.44 -5.03
N SER A 566 11.38 -29.37 -4.93
CA SER A 566 11.57 -28.37 -3.89
C SER A 566 11.42 -29.08 -2.55
N LYS A 567 12.48 -29.06 -1.74
CA LYS A 567 12.43 -29.39 -0.33
C LYS A 567 12.25 -28.09 0.44
N LEU A 568 11.09 -27.49 0.33
CA LEU A 568 10.62 -26.47 1.25
C LEU A 568 9.25 -26.90 1.74
#